data_30f160a21e636e684359c055061e284f
#
_entry.id   30f160a21e636e684359c055061e284f
#
_cell.length_a   1.000
_cell.length_b   1.000
_cell.length_c   1.000
_cell.angle_alpha   90.00
_cell.angle_beta   90.00
_cell.angle_gamma   90.00
#
_symmetry.space_group_name_H-M   'P 1'
#
loop_
_entity.id
_entity.type
_entity.pdbx_description
1 polymer ?
#
loop_
_entity_poly.entity_id
_entity_poly.type
_entity_poly.pdbx_seq_one_letter_code
_entity_poly.pdbx_strand_id
1 'polypeptide(L)'
;MRILHTLASPVWSGPSEGVALLAAAQRRLGHDVKVAIDRKRRQVTSEEPALPYFQEMGLLEEDLALELSVKSSPGRIFNDTRALKRRGADIIHCHFTHDHVVAAFGRPRGAKLIRSIHAPRSLRWSTPHADGWTVPTDGLAAQLAPRPCLVMPALVAESFKPPVDRAALRKDLGLEGEPLIGMVSTFQRSRRHEVGIEAFARLRQTRPGARLVLIGDGELGAVLRVGVLSRRLEDAVTFTGYKPGPEFVRWLQAFDEVWVLGLGNDFSGRAAAQARACGVRVVSVDEGALPRIADALVAPDPDALVAASLSVARRDLPVSTPDQIAASVIALYDRIRAG
;
A
#
# COMPACT_ATOMS: atom_id res chain seq x y z
N MET A 1 -0.41 7.48 -25.09
CA MET A 1 -1.12 8.56 -24.34
C MET A 1 -0.12 9.33 -23.49
N ARG A 2 -0.39 10.62 -23.27
CA ARG A 2 0.30 11.41 -22.25
C ARG A 2 -0.47 11.30 -20.94
N ILE A 3 0.13 10.67 -19.95
CA ILE A 3 -0.47 10.39 -18.65
C ILE A 3 0.26 11.20 -17.58
N LEU A 4 -0.48 12.01 -16.84
CA LEU A 4 0.04 12.74 -15.69
C LEU A 4 -0.58 12.20 -14.41
N HIS A 5 0.21 11.55 -13.57
CA HIS A 5 -0.20 11.25 -12.22
C HIS A 5 -0.02 12.47 -11.32
N THR A 6 -0.96 12.71 -10.42
CA THR A 6 -0.84 13.77 -9.40
C THR A 6 -0.88 13.15 -8.01
N LEU A 7 0.03 13.57 -7.14
CA LEU A 7 0.21 13.02 -5.81
C LEU A 7 0.34 14.15 -4.78
N ALA A 8 -0.73 14.44 -4.05
CA ALA A 8 -0.75 15.47 -3.01
C ALA A 8 -0.01 15.01 -1.73
N SER A 9 1.21 14.53 -1.88
CA SER A 9 2.10 14.11 -0.79
C SER A 9 3.56 14.38 -1.16
N PRO A 10 4.34 14.99 -0.26
CA PRO A 10 5.80 15.12 -0.42
C PRO A 10 6.56 13.90 0.12
N VAL A 11 5.87 12.93 0.73
CA VAL A 11 6.45 11.84 1.52
C VAL A 11 6.48 10.55 0.73
N TRP A 12 7.60 9.81 0.81
CA TRP A 12 7.67 8.43 0.33
C TRP A 12 6.90 7.52 1.28
N SER A 13 5.88 6.90 0.76
CA SER A 13 4.93 6.10 1.53
C SER A 13 4.34 5.00 0.66
N GLY A 14 3.54 4.14 1.24
CA GLY A 14 2.88 3.10 0.49
C GLY A 14 2.10 3.56 -0.74
N PRO A 15 1.26 4.58 -0.65
CA PRO A 15 0.61 5.15 -1.82
C PRO A 15 1.60 5.72 -2.85
N SER A 16 2.68 6.40 -2.41
CA SER A 16 3.70 6.97 -3.32
C SER A 16 4.43 5.87 -4.09
N GLU A 17 4.84 4.79 -3.42
CA GLU A 17 5.43 3.61 -4.04
C GLU A 17 4.49 2.98 -5.06
N GLY A 18 3.21 2.81 -4.72
CA GLY A 18 2.20 2.30 -5.66
C GLY A 18 2.05 3.17 -6.90
N VAL A 19 2.06 4.49 -6.75
CA VAL A 19 2.02 5.42 -7.89
C VAL A 19 3.27 5.28 -8.76
N ALA A 20 4.46 5.18 -8.14
CA ALA A 20 5.72 5.02 -8.87
C ALA A 20 5.73 3.71 -9.67
N LEU A 21 5.32 2.60 -9.06
CA LEU A 21 5.23 1.29 -9.73
C LEU A 21 4.24 1.31 -10.89
N LEU A 22 3.07 1.92 -10.71
CA LEU A 22 2.07 2.05 -11.78
C LEU A 22 2.60 2.89 -12.94
N ALA A 23 3.16 4.06 -12.64
CA ALA A 23 3.69 4.98 -13.65
C ALA A 23 4.86 4.35 -14.42
N ALA A 24 5.78 3.65 -13.73
CA ALA A 24 6.87 2.94 -14.36
C ALA A 24 6.38 1.81 -15.29
N ALA A 25 5.39 1.04 -14.85
CA ALA A 25 4.79 -0.02 -15.65
C ALA A 25 4.08 0.53 -16.89
N GLN A 26 3.33 1.62 -16.74
CA GLN A 26 2.68 2.29 -17.89
C GLN A 26 3.70 2.84 -18.90
N ARG A 27 4.88 3.31 -18.44
CA ARG A 27 5.97 3.70 -19.36
C ARG A 27 6.53 2.50 -20.12
N ARG A 28 6.73 1.35 -19.45
CA ARG A 28 7.15 0.10 -20.13
C ARG A 28 6.15 -0.34 -21.20
N LEU A 29 4.86 -0.04 -21.01
CA LEU A 29 3.80 -0.27 -22.01
C LEU A 29 3.76 0.78 -23.13
N GLY A 30 4.74 1.67 -23.22
CA GLY A 30 4.90 2.63 -24.32
C GLY A 30 4.13 3.94 -24.16
N HIS A 31 3.70 4.30 -22.95
CA HIS A 31 3.03 5.58 -22.70
C HIS A 31 4.00 6.66 -22.23
N ASP A 32 3.71 7.94 -22.52
CA ASP A 32 4.43 9.09 -21.97
C ASP A 32 3.83 9.39 -20.59
N VAL A 33 4.55 9.01 -19.53
CA VAL A 33 4.06 9.07 -18.15
C VAL A 33 4.97 9.91 -17.28
N LYS A 34 4.37 10.84 -16.57
CA LYS A 34 5.03 11.67 -15.56
C LYS A 34 4.21 11.76 -14.28
N VAL A 35 4.85 12.09 -13.18
CA VAL A 35 4.25 12.23 -11.85
C VAL A 35 4.54 13.63 -11.32
N ALA A 36 3.49 14.41 -11.07
CA ALA A 36 3.56 15.69 -10.36
C ALA A 36 3.27 15.45 -8.88
N ILE A 37 4.24 15.72 -8.02
CA ILE A 37 4.11 15.58 -6.56
C ILE A 37 3.99 16.94 -5.89
N ASP A 38 3.55 16.96 -4.63
CA ASP A 38 3.61 18.15 -3.78
C ASP A 38 5.09 18.48 -3.48
N ARG A 39 5.59 19.58 -4.03
CA ARG A 39 6.98 20.04 -3.87
C ARG A 39 7.12 21.25 -2.95
N LYS A 40 6.01 21.78 -2.43
CA LYS A 40 5.99 23.07 -1.71
C LYS A 40 5.61 22.92 -0.24
N ARG A 41 5.00 21.81 0.14
CA ARG A 41 4.65 21.58 1.54
C ARG A 41 5.89 21.22 2.35
N ARG A 42 6.05 21.84 3.52
CA ARG A 42 7.14 21.46 4.44
C ARG A 42 6.95 20.02 4.86
N GLN A 43 8.01 19.22 4.71
CA GLN A 43 8.08 17.87 5.26
C GLN A 43 8.26 17.93 6.77
N VAL A 44 7.68 16.94 7.45
CA VAL A 44 8.10 16.62 8.81
C VAL A 44 9.47 15.94 8.71
N THR A 45 10.44 16.43 9.47
CA THR A 45 11.86 16.00 9.38
C THR A 45 12.11 14.51 9.61
N SER A 46 11.14 13.79 10.18
CA SER A 46 11.19 12.34 10.42
C SER A 46 10.65 11.49 9.24
N GLU A 47 10.08 12.10 8.21
CA GLU A 47 9.49 11.38 7.08
C GLU A 47 10.43 11.41 5.86
N GLU A 48 10.49 10.28 5.16
CA GLU A 48 11.32 10.11 3.97
C GLU A 48 10.74 10.89 2.77
N PRO A 49 11.55 11.74 2.06
CA PRO A 49 11.05 12.52 0.94
C PRO A 49 10.76 11.65 -0.29
N ALA A 50 9.65 11.93 -0.97
CA ALA A 50 9.29 11.23 -2.20
C ALA A 50 10.07 11.73 -3.43
N LEU A 51 10.52 12.99 -3.42
CA LEU A 51 11.14 13.64 -4.57
C LEU A 51 12.32 12.85 -5.16
N PRO A 52 13.34 12.42 -4.37
CA PRO A 52 14.49 11.68 -4.89
C PRO A 52 14.10 10.41 -5.63
N TYR A 53 13.14 9.66 -5.12
CA TYR A 53 12.68 8.42 -5.75
C TYR A 53 12.08 8.64 -7.13
N PHE A 54 11.19 9.64 -7.27
CA PHE A 54 10.59 9.95 -8.57
C PHE A 54 11.61 10.53 -9.56
N GLN A 55 12.63 11.25 -9.08
CA GLN A 55 13.73 11.73 -9.90
C GLN A 55 14.61 10.59 -10.40
N GLU A 56 15.07 9.71 -9.51
CA GLU A 56 15.90 8.55 -9.84
C GLU A 56 15.21 7.64 -10.87
N MET A 57 13.90 7.43 -10.73
CA MET A 57 13.11 6.67 -11.68
C MET A 57 12.82 7.43 -13.00
N GLY A 58 13.22 8.70 -13.12
CA GLY A 58 12.93 9.57 -14.26
C GLY A 58 11.45 9.87 -14.47
N LEU A 59 10.63 9.66 -13.43
CA LEU A 59 9.18 9.81 -13.47
C LEU A 59 8.71 11.21 -13.10
N LEU A 60 9.56 12.02 -12.43
CA LEU A 60 9.15 13.33 -11.96
C LEU A 60 8.78 14.26 -13.11
N GLU A 61 7.67 14.97 -12.96
CA GLU A 61 7.36 16.14 -13.80
C GLU A 61 8.13 17.36 -13.30
N GLU A 62 9.30 17.59 -13.89
CA GLU A 62 10.25 18.61 -13.42
C GLU A 62 9.72 20.04 -13.56
N ASP A 63 8.93 20.30 -14.62
CA ASP A 63 8.41 21.63 -14.95
C ASP A 63 7.24 22.06 -14.04
N LEU A 64 6.69 21.14 -13.22
CA LEU A 64 5.57 21.41 -12.35
C LEU A 64 5.97 21.41 -10.87
N ALA A 65 6.26 22.58 -10.33
CA ALA A 65 6.44 22.78 -8.89
C ALA A 65 5.08 23.12 -8.23
N LEU A 66 4.25 22.11 -7.97
CA LEU A 66 2.90 22.23 -7.44
C LEU A 66 2.86 22.05 -5.91
N GLU A 67 1.82 22.57 -5.28
CA GLU A 67 1.45 22.30 -3.87
C GLU A 67 0.34 21.26 -3.75
N LEU A 68 -0.52 21.16 -4.76
CA LEU A 68 -1.62 20.18 -4.87
C LEU A 68 -2.54 20.14 -3.63
N SER A 69 -2.77 21.28 -2.98
CA SER A 69 -3.53 21.34 -1.74
C SER A 69 -4.69 22.34 -1.79
N VAL A 70 -5.88 21.86 -1.47
CA VAL A 70 -7.07 22.75 -1.30
C VAL A 70 -7.00 23.62 -0.05
N LYS A 71 -6.04 23.37 0.84
CA LYS A 71 -5.78 24.19 2.04
C LYS A 71 -4.82 25.36 1.76
N SER A 72 -4.26 25.42 0.56
CA SER A 72 -3.39 26.50 0.13
C SER A 72 -4.16 27.80 -0.12
N SER A 73 -3.46 28.92 -0.21
CA SER A 73 -4.10 30.19 -0.54
C SER A 73 -4.75 30.14 -1.94
N PRO A 74 -5.82 30.91 -2.17
CA PRO A 74 -6.52 30.93 -3.47
C PRO A 74 -5.58 31.19 -4.66
N GLY A 75 -4.58 32.08 -4.50
CA GLY A 75 -3.59 32.36 -5.53
C GLY A 75 -2.72 31.17 -5.87
N ARG A 76 -2.32 30.37 -4.89
CA ARG A 76 -1.54 29.13 -5.11
C ARG A 76 -2.39 28.05 -5.81
N ILE A 77 -3.63 27.85 -5.39
CA ILE A 77 -4.57 26.95 -6.07
C ILE A 77 -4.76 27.36 -7.52
N PHE A 78 -4.94 28.67 -7.78
CA PHE A 78 -5.08 29.21 -9.13
C PHE A 78 -3.82 28.95 -9.97
N ASN A 79 -2.63 29.16 -9.40
CA ASN A 79 -1.36 28.89 -10.08
C ASN A 79 -1.20 27.40 -10.41
N ASP A 80 -1.50 26.51 -9.48
CA ASP A 80 -1.45 25.05 -9.70
C ASP A 80 -2.43 24.60 -10.80
N THR A 81 -3.67 25.11 -10.78
CA THR A 81 -4.67 24.79 -11.82
C THR A 81 -4.25 25.31 -13.19
N ARG A 82 -3.66 26.51 -13.25
CA ARG A 82 -3.14 27.09 -14.50
C ARG A 82 -1.95 26.31 -15.05
N ALA A 83 -1.05 25.87 -14.17
CA ALA A 83 0.11 25.06 -14.54
C ALA A 83 -0.32 23.70 -15.11
N LEU A 84 -1.27 23.01 -14.47
CA LEU A 84 -1.84 21.76 -14.98
C LEU A 84 -2.49 21.93 -16.36
N LYS A 85 -3.27 23.00 -16.57
CA LYS A 85 -3.88 23.31 -17.88
C LYS A 85 -2.86 23.47 -18.98
N ARG A 86 -1.74 24.16 -18.69
CA ARG A 86 -0.67 24.44 -19.68
C ARG A 86 0.15 23.20 -20.02
N ARG A 87 0.39 22.33 -19.05
CA ARG A 87 1.21 21.13 -19.23
C ARG A 87 0.63 20.19 -20.28
N GLY A 88 -0.69 20.12 -20.37
CA GLY A 88 -1.38 19.23 -21.30
C GLY A 88 -1.18 17.75 -20.94
N ALA A 89 -2.25 16.99 -20.93
CA ALA A 89 -2.25 15.55 -20.74
C ALA A 89 -3.50 14.98 -21.42
N ASP A 90 -3.48 13.72 -21.82
CA ASP A 90 -4.66 13.00 -22.28
C ASP A 90 -5.43 12.44 -21.07
N ILE A 91 -4.68 12.04 -20.04
CA ILE A 91 -5.18 11.51 -18.77
C ILE A 91 -4.51 12.27 -17.61
N ILE A 92 -5.29 12.71 -16.63
CA ILE A 92 -4.80 13.06 -15.30
C ILE A 92 -5.32 12.03 -14.31
N HIS A 93 -4.42 11.30 -13.64
CA HIS A 93 -4.76 10.29 -12.65
C HIS A 93 -4.39 10.78 -11.24
N CYS A 94 -5.40 11.09 -10.44
CA CYS A 94 -5.26 11.66 -9.11
C CYS A 94 -5.31 10.56 -8.04
N HIS A 95 -4.47 10.67 -7.01
CA HIS A 95 -4.34 9.65 -5.98
C HIS A 95 -4.87 10.05 -4.60
N PHE A 96 -5.03 11.35 -4.34
CA PHE A 96 -5.62 11.85 -3.08
C PHE A 96 -6.77 12.83 -3.35
N THR A 97 -7.46 13.26 -2.30
CA THR A 97 -8.58 14.19 -2.43
C THR A 97 -8.12 15.58 -2.84
N HIS A 98 -6.97 16.03 -2.33
CA HIS A 98 -6.47 17.38 -2.59
C HIS A 98 -6.03 17.57 -4.04
N ASP A 99 -5.23 16.65 -4.57
CA ASP A 99 -4.79 16.69 -5.98
C ASP A 99 -5.97 16.51 -6.93
N HIS A 100 -6.95 15.64 -6.58
CA HIS A 100 -8.15 15.48 -7.38
C HIS A 100 -8.95 16.78 -7.53
N VAL A 101 -9.18 17.51 -6.43
CA VAL A 101 -9.90 18.78 -6.49
C VAL A 101 -9.14 19.81 -7.35
N VAL A 102 -7.83 19.95 -7.14
CA VAL A 102 -7.00 20.87 -7.92
C VAL A 102 -7.01 20.48 -9.40
N ALA A 103 -6.87 19.19 -9.71
CA ALA A 103 -6.88 18.69 -11.08
C ALA A 103 -8.24 18.83 -11.75
N ALA A 104 -9.35 18.68 -11.03
CA ALA A 104 -10.69 18.86 -11.60
C ALA A 104 -10.89 20.26 -12.19
N PHE A 105 -10.35 21.30 -11.53
CA PHE A 105 -10.35 22.67 -12.03
C PHE A 105 -9.19 22.98 -13.01
N GLY A 106 -8.09 22.24 -12.89
CA GLY A 106 -6.86 22.43 -13.66
C GLY A 106 -6.72 21.53 -14.91
N ARG A 107 -7.67 20.64 -15.20
CA ARG A 107 -7.55 19.73 -16.34
C ARG A 107 -7.56 20.44 -17.68
N PRO A 108 -6.70 20.05 -18.64
CA PRO A 108 -6.75 20.53 -20.01
C PRO A 108 -8.07 20.16 -20.69
N ARG A 109 -8.46 20.96 -21.70
CA ARG A 109 -9.66 20.63 -22.50
C ARG A 109 -9.48 19.28 -23.21
N GLY A 110 -10.47 18.39 -23.04
CA GLY A 110 -10.45 17.04 -23.63
C GLY A 110 -9.70 15.99 -22.79
N ALA A 111 -8.94 16.40 -21.77
CA ALA A 111 -8.32 15.43 -20.87
C ALA A 111 -9.37 14.70 -20.02
N LYS A 112 -9.16 13.42 -19.77
CA LYS A 112 -9.99 12.61 -18.86
C LYS A 112 -9.37 12.60 -17.46
N LEU A 113 -10.21 12.66 -16.44
CA LEU A 113 -9.82 12.71 -15.03
C LEU A 113 -10.12 11.37 -14.36
N ILE A 114 -9.10 10.73 -13.83
CA ILE A 114 -9.21 9.46 -13.12
C ILE A 114 -8.90 9.67 -11.65
N ARG A 115 -9.59 8.95 -10.77
CA ARG A 115 -9.40 9.04 -9.33
C ARG A 115 -9.14 7.67 -8.71
N SER A 116 -8.02 7.50 -8.03
CA SER A 116 -7.78 6.35 -7.13
C SER A 116 -8.38 6.61 -5.75
N ILE A 117 -9.15 5.66 -5.26
CA ILE A 117 -9.64 5.61 -3.88
C ILE A 117 -8.83 4.55 -3.14
N HIS A 118 -8.18 4.91 -2.05
CA HIS A 118 -7.37 3.98 -1.25
C HIS A 118 -8.13 3.43 -0.03
N ALA A 119 -9.15 4.15 0.45
CA ALA A 119 -9.97 3.74 1.59
C ALA A 119 -11.40 4.34 1.48
N PRO A 120 -12.42 3.72 2.10
CA PRO A 120 -13.81 4.18 2.04
C PRO A 120 -14.00 5.64 2.44
N ARG A 121 -13.26 6.11 3.44
CA ARG A 121 -13.32 7.52 3.91
C ARG A 121 -12.91 8.55 2.85
N SER A 122 -12.23 8.13 1.78
CA SER A 122 -11.84 9.00 0.67
C SER A 122 -12.94 9.19 -0.37
N LEU A 123 -14.00 8.39 -0.31
CA LEU A 123 -15.19 8.54 -1.14
C LEU A 123 -16.17 9.47 -0.43
N ARG A 124 -16.27 10.73 -0.89
CA ARG A 124 -17.16 11.73 -0.31
C ARG A 124 -18.09 12.28 -1.39
N TRP A 125 -19.33 12.58 -1.04
CA TRP A 125 -20.33 13.18 -1.93
C TRP A 125 -19.87 14.53 -2.52
N SER A 126 -19.06 15.30 -1.77
CA SER A 126 -18.52 16.60 -2.19
C SER A 126 -17.29 16.49 -3.09
N THR A 127 -16.86 15.27 -3.46
CA THR A 127 -15.72 15.08 -4.35
C THR A 127 -16.10 15.46 -5.79
N PRO A 128 -15.31 16.26 -6.52
CA PRO A 128 -15.60 16.57 -7.91
C PRO A 128 -15.80 15.32 -8.77
N HIS A 129 -16.52 15.46 -9.88
CA HIS A 129 -16.70 14.36 -10.82
C HIS A 129 -15.37 13.93 -11.41
N ALA A 130 -15.16 12.60 -11.49
CA ALA A 130 -14.10 11.97 -12.26
C ALA A 130 -14.72 11.12 -13.39
N ASP A 131 -14.02 11.04 -14.51
CA ASP A 131 -14.48 10.25 -15.66
C ASP A 131 -14.31 8.73 -15.40
N GLY A 132 -13.39 8.36 -14.49
CA GLY A 132 -13.17 6.98 -14.07
C GLY A 132 -12.52 6.85 -12.70
N TRP A 133 -12.57 5.64 -12.15
CA TRP A 133 -12.17 5.36 -10.79
C TRP A 133 -11.35 4.08 -10.70
N THR A 134 -10.36 4.06 -9.79
CA THR A 134 -9.74 2.82 -9.33
C THR A 134 -9.95 2.67 -7.83
N VAL A 135 -10.28 1.47 -7.39
CA VAL A 135 -10.63 1.16 -6.00
C VAL A 135 -9.99 -0.16 -5.57
N PRO A 136 -9.72 -0.38 -4.27
CA PRO A 136 -9.10 -1.62 -3.81
C PRO A 136 -10.09 -2.80 -3.66
N THR A 137 -11.41 -2.56 -3.66
CA THR A 137 -12.40 -3.59 -3.33
C THR A 137 -13.65 -3.52 -4.20
N ASP A 138 -14.32 -4.67 -4.37
CA ASP A 138 -15.61 -4.74 -5.08
C ASP A 138 -16.71 -3.94 -4.37
N GLY A 139 -16.71 -3.91 -3.04
CA GLY A 139 -17.68 -3.12 -2.27
C GLY A 139 -17.58 -1.63 -2.55
N LEU A 140 -16.37 -1.10 -2.78
CA LEU A 140 -16.19 0.29 -3.22
C LEU A 140 -16.56 0.49 -4.69
N ALA A 141 -16.30 -0.48 -5.56
CA ALA A 141 -16.71 -0.42 -6.95
C ALA A 141 -18.24 -0.40 -7.06
N ALA A 142 -18.93 -1.22 -6.29
CA ALA A 142 -20.40 -1.25 -6.24
C ALA A 142 -21.01 0.09 -5.80
N GLN A 143 -20.38 0.81 -4.86
CA GLN A 143 -20.82 2.14 -4.44
C GLN A 143 -20.64 3.21 -5.54
N LEU A 144 -19.76 2.96 -6.50
CA LEU A 144 -19.51 3.89 -7.61
C LEU A 144 -20.38 3.60 -8.84
N ALA A 145 -21.01 2.43 -8.92
CA ALA A 145 -21.84 2.04 -10.07
C ALA A 145 -22.93 3.09 -10.37
N PRO A 146 -23.25 3.38 -11.64
CA PRO A 146 -22.72 2.78 -12.87
C PRO A 146 -21.46 3.44 -13.45
N ARG A 147 -20.71 4.22 -12.67
CA ARG A 147 -19.52 4.95 -13.13
C ARG A 147 -18.41 3.98 -13.56
N PRO A 148 -17.61 4.31 -14.60
CA PRO A 148 -16.45 3.51 -14.99
C PRO A 148 -15.49 3.31 -13.82
N CYS A 149 -15.32 2.06 -13.37
CA CYS A 149 -14.52 1.73 -12.21
C CYS A 149 -13.71 0.45 -12.47
N LEU A 150 -12.49 0.40 -11.91
CA LEU A 150 -11.62 -0.78 -11.91
C LEU A 150 -11.25 -1.13 -10.47
N VAL A 151 -11.46 -2.37 -10.08
CA VAL A 151 -10.89 -2.91 -8.84
C VAL A 151 -9.42 -3.22 -9.08
N MET A 152 -8.55 -2.43 -8.47
CA MET A 152 -7.11 -2.48 -8.67
C MET A 152 -6.43 -3.15 -7.47
N PRO A 153 -5.72 -4.28 -7.66
CA PRO A 153 -4.92 -4.91 -6.62
C PRO A 153 -3.80 -4.00 -6.13
N ALA A 154 -3.22 -4.34 -4.98
CA ALA A 154 -1.99 -3.70 -4.53
C ALA A 154 -0.86 -3.92 -5.55
N LEU A 155 -0.16 -2.84 -5.89
CA LEU A 155 1.06 -2.93 -6.70
C LEU A 155 2.21 -3.41 -5.82
N VAL A 156 2.87 -4.47 -6.26
CA VAL A 156 4.00 -5.11 -5.57
C VAL A 156 5.20 -5.08 -6.48
N ALA A 157 6.33 -4.56 -5.99
CA ALA A 157 7.57 -4.51 -6.77
C ALA A 157 8.11 -5.92 -7.03
N GLU A 158 8.83 -6.10 -8.15
CA GLU A 158 9.41 -7.39 -8.57
C GLU A 158 10.45 -7.96 -7.60
N SER A 159 10.99 -7.11 -6.72
CA SER A 159 11.90 -7.52 -5.64
C SER A 159 11.21 -8.42 -4.61
N PHE A 160 9.89 -8.29 -4.42
CA PHE A 160 9.10 -9.18 -3.57
C PHE A 160 8.83 -10.49 -4.32
N LYS A 161 9.70 -11.44 -4.13
CA LYS A 161 9.64 -12.79 -4.70
C LYS A 161 10.17 -13.80 -3.68
N PRO A 162 9.87 -15.09 -3.80
CA PRO A 162 10.43 -16.10 -2.91
C PRO A 162 11.96 -16.02 -2.88
N PRO A 163 12.61 -16.18 -1.72
CA PRO A 163 14.05 -16.23 -1.64
C PRO A 163 14.56 -17.53 -2.30
N VAL A 164 15.80 -17.51 -2.79
CA VAL A 164 16.46 -18.69 -3.35
C VAL A 164 16.66 -19.76 -2.26
N ASP A 165 17.11 -19.32 -1.08
CA ASP A 165 17.30 -20.16 0.10
C ASP A 165 16.83 -19.38 1.35
N ARG A 166 15.68 -19.79 1.90
CA ARG A 166 15.11 -19.15 3.10
C ARG A 166 15.93 -19.49 4.35
N ALA A 167 16.50 -20.67 4.44
CA ALA A 167 17.27 -21.07 5.61
C ALA A 167 18.58 -20.27 5.69
N ALA A 168 19.29 -20.13 4.57
CA ALA A 168 20.47 -19.27 4.49
C ALA A 168 20.14 -17.80 4.81
N LEU A 169 19.02 -17.28 4.28
CA LEU A 169 18.56 -15.93 4.56
C LEU A 169 18.26 -15.69 6.06
N ARG A 170 17.61 -16.64 6.73
CA ARG A 170 17.35 -16.58 8.18
C ARG A 170 18.64 -16.56 8.98
N LYS A 171 19.58 -17.42 8.65
CA LYS A 171 20.90 -17.45 9.29
C LYS A 171 21.61 -16.10 9.17
N ASP A 172 21.59 -15.50 7.99
CA ASP A 172 22.20 -14.20 7.71
C ASP A 172 21.54 -13.04 8.47
N LEU A 173 20.21 -13.11 8.68
CA LEU A 173 19.46 -12.16 9.47
C LEU A 173 19.49 -12.43 10.98
N GLY A 174 20.14 -13.52 11.42
CA GLY A 174 20.14 -13.94 12.82
C GLY A 174 18.74 -14.35 13.32
N LEU A 175 17.89 -14.88 12.42
CA LEU A 175 16.52 -15.27 12.73
C LEU A 175 16.41 -16.78 12.89
N GLU A 176 15.79 -17.14 14.00
CA GLU A 176 15.42 -18.52 14.31
C GLU A 176 13.92 -18.63 14.49
N GLY A 177 13.40 -19.83 14.53
CA GLY A 177 12.02 -20.12 14.87
C GLY A 177 11.29 -20.97 13.84
N GLU A 178 10.40 -21.81 14.36
CA GLU A 178 9.53 -22.67 13.56
C GLU A 178 8.16 -22.83 14.25
N PRO A 179 7.15 -22.13 13.74
CA PRO A 179 7.17 -21.15 12.64
C PRO A 179 7.79 -19.78 13.03
N LEU A 180 8.34 -19.09 12.05
CA LEU A 180 8.71 -17.67 12.14
C LEU A 180 7.57 -16.83 11.59
N ILE A 181 6.92 -16.06 12.47
CA ILE A 181 5.72 -15.29 12.17
C ILE A 181 6.05 -13.80 12.13
N GLY A 182 5.51 -13.07 11.13
CA GLY A 182 5.65 -11.62 11.01
C GLY A 182 4.33 -10.88 11.22
N MET A 183 4.37 -9.72 11.87
CA MET A 183 3.35 -8.69 11.77
C MET A 183 3.99 -7.41 11.27
N VAL A 184 3.49 -6.88 10.16
CA VAL A 184 4.12 -5.76 9.44
C VAL A 184 3.12 -4.63 9.30
N SER A 185 3.22 -3.64 10.18
CA SER A 185 2.41 -2.42 10.11
C SER A 185 2.81 -1.38 11.14
N THR A 186 2.29 -0.15 11.00
CA THR A 186 2.39 0.86 12.07
C THR A 186 1.69 0.38 13.35
N PHE A 187 2.27 0.68 14.52
CA PHE A 187 1.72 0.27 15.83
C PHE A 187 0.57 1.18 16.24
N GLN A 188 -0.61 0.92 15.68
CA GLN A 188 -1.86 1.63 15.90
C GLN A 188 -2.98 0.66 16.28
N ARG A 189 -4.01 1.13 16.98
CA ARG A 189 -5.14 0.32 17.47
C ARG A 189 -5.82 -0.48 16.36
N SER A 190 -5.99 0.11 15.17
CA SER A 190 -6.62 -0.54 14.01
C SER A 190 -5.84 -1.77 13.51
N ARG A 191 -4.58 -1.94 13.90
CA ARG A 191 -3.72 -3.07 13.48
C ARG A 191 -3.77 -4.27 14.42
N ARG A 192 -4.36 -4.11 15.60
CA ARG A 192 -4.66 -5.17 16.57
C ARG A 192 -3.45 -6.04 16.95
N HIS A 193 -2.28 -5.41 17.14
CA HIS A 193 -1.06 -6.14 17.53
C HIS A 193 -1.22 -6.85 18.87
N GLU A 194 -2.02 -6.32 19.80
CA GLU A 194 -2.33 -6.92 21.08
C GLU A 194 -2.99 -8.30 20.90
N VAL A 195 -3.92 -8.42 19.94
CA VAL A 195 -4.55 -9.70 19.58
C VAL A 195 -3.51 -10.68 19.05
N GLY A 196 -2.60 -10.21 18.20
CA GLY A 196 -1.51 -11.01 17.65
C GLY A 196 -0.54 -11.51 18.73
N ILE A 197 -0.15 -10.65 19.69
CA ILE A 197 0.72 -11.03 20.81
C ILE A 197 0.03 -12.07 21.71
N GLU A 198 -1.26 -11.89 21.99
CA GLU A 198 -2.03 -12.84 22.78
C GLU A 198 -2.16 -14.20 22.06
N ALA A 199 -2.47 -14.19 20.77
CA ALA A 199 -2.50 -15.41 19.95
C ALA A 199 -1.15 -16.12 19.93
N PHE A 200 -0.07 -15.35 19.81
CA PHE A 200 1.29 -15.89 19.82
C PHE A 200 1.64 -16.55 21.16
N ALA A 201 1.22 -15.96 22.29
CA ALA A 201 1.38 -16.57 23.62
C ALA A 201 0.72 -17.95 23.70
N ARG A 202 -0.49 -18.10 23.15
CA ARG A 202 -1.24 -19.38 23.10
C ARG A 202 -0.57 -20.35 22.12
N LEU A 203 -0.16 -19.89 20.93
CA LEU A 203 0.52 -20.74 19.94
C LEU A 203 1.80 -21.36 20.49
N ARG A 204 2.58 -20.63 21.28
CA ARG A 204 3.80 -21.16 21.90
C ARG A 204 3.59 -22.32 22.86
N GLN A 205 2.41 -22.49 23.41
CA GLN A 205 2.09 -23.66 24.26
C GLN A 205 2.16 -24.97 23.46
N THR A 206 1.82 -24.92 22.17
CA THR A 206 1.85 -26.08 21.27
C THR A 206 3.03 -26.07 20.31
N ARG A 207 3.65 -24.92 20.10
CA ARG A 207 4.82 -24.68 19.23
C ARG A 207 5.89 -23.87 19.97
N PRO A 208 6.63 -24.45 20.93
CA PRO A 208 7.60 -23.74 21.75
C PRO A 208 8.73 -23.06 20.93
N GLY A 209 9.08 -23.63 19.76
CA GLY A 209 10.05 -23.06 18.82
C GLY A 209 9.57 -21.85 18.03
N ALA A 210 8.27 -21.49 18.10
CA ALA A 210 7.75 -20.35 17.36
C ALA A 210 8.40 -19.03 17.78
N ARG A 211 8.58 -18.12 16.82
CA ARG A 211 9.07 -16.75 17.02
C ARG A 211 8.13 -15.76 16.34
N LEU A 212 7.96 -14.58 16.94
CA LEU A 212 7.17 -13.48 16.39
C LEU A 212 8.07 -12.26 16.14
N VAL A 213 7.98 -11.69 14.96
CA VAL A 213 8.68 -10.46 14.59
C VAL A 213 7.67 -9.36 14.27
N LEU A 214 7.79 -8.24 14.97
CA LEU A 214 6.98 -7.05 14.78
C LEU A 214 7.81 -6.01 14.01
N ILE A 215 7.47 -5.80 12.73
CA ILE A 215 8.12 -4.81 11.86
C ILE A 215 7.24 -3.57 11.79
N GLY A 216 7.77 -2.46 12.27
CA GLY A 216 7.09 -1.16 12.27
C GLY A 216 7.38 -0.37 13.53
N ASP A 217 6.70 0.77 13.61
CA ASP A 217 6.75 1.68 14.76
C ASP A 217 5.40 2.40 14.92
N GLY A 218 5.19 3.10 16.02
CA GLY A 218 3.98 3.88 16.25
C GLY A 218 3.65 4.09 17.71
N GLU A 219 2.54 4.77 17.96
CA GLU A 219 2.09 5.22 19.28
C GLU A 219 1.94 4.11 20.33
N LEU A 220 1.64 2.88 19.88
CA LEU A 220 1.45 1.73 20.78
C LEU A 220 2.77 0.98 21.09
N GLY A 221 3.91 1.40 20.57
CA GLY A 221 5.17 0.66 20.72
C GLY A 221 5.53 0.31 22.15
N ALA A 222 5.39 1.27 23.09
CA ALA A 222 5.64 1.04 24.52
C ALA A 222 4.61 0.06 25.13
N VAL A 223 3.34 0.21 24.79
CA VAL A 223 2.25 -0.66 25.28
C VAL A 223 2.45 -2.11 24.83
N LEU A 224 2.85 -2.30 23.57
CA LEU A 224 3.11 -3.64 23.01
C LEU A 224 4.31 -4.31 23.71
N ARG A 225 5.37 -3.58 24.00
CA ARG A 225 6.53 -4.10 24.78
C ARG A 225 6.12 -4.53 26.18
N VAL A 226 5.30 -3.73 26.88
CA VAL A 226 4.73 -4.12 28.18
C VAL A 226 3.87 -5.37 28.05
N GLY A 227 3.07 -5.47 26.98
CA GLY A 227 2.27 -6.66 26.68
C GLY A 227 3.09 -7.93 26.46
N VAL A 228 4.26 -7.83 25.83
CA VAL A 228 5.22 -8.93 25.65
C VAL A 228 5.85 -9.32 27.00
N LEU A 229 6.32 -8.34 27.76
CA LEU A 229 6.95 -8.56 29.08
C LEU A 229 5.97 -9.25 30.06
N SER A 230 4.74 -8.77 30.15
CA SER A 230 3.73 -9.34 31.05
C SER A 230 3.39 -10.81 30.76
N ARG A 231 3.66 -11.27 29.52
CA ARG A 231 3.46 -12.65 29.07
C ARG A 231 4.74 -13.48 29.06
N ARG A 232 5.87 -12.92 29.48
CA ARG A 232 7.20 -13.57 29.49
C ARG A 232 7.59 -14.07 28.08
N LEU A 233 7.44 -13.20 27.06
CA LEU A 233 7.69 -13.53 25.66
C LEU A 233 8.92 -12.81 25.10
N GLU A 234 9.75 -12.20 25.93
CA GLU A 234 10.89 -11.36 25.52
C GLU A 234 11.93 -12.14 24.72
N ASP A 235 12.06 -13.41 25.01
CA ASP A 235 12.96 -14.34 24.30
C ASP A 235 12.43 -14.74 22.91
N ALA A 236 11.14 -14.51 22.64
CA ALA A 236 10.44 -15.04 21.47
C ALA A 236 9.81 -13.97 20.58
N VAL A 237 9.76 -12.70 21.02
CA VAL A 237 9.19 -11.58 20.27
C VAL A 237 10.26 -10.54 19.98
N THR A 238 10.49 -10.26 18.70
CA THR A 238 11.46 -9.25 18.24
C THR A 238 10.74 -8.03 17.69
N PHE A 239 11.13 -6.84 18.17
CA PHE A 239 10.72 -5.55 17.60
C PHE A 239 11.87 -4.99 16.76
N THR A 240 11.68 -4.86 15.46
CA THR A 240 12.74 -4.43 14.55
C THR A 240 12.78 -2.93 14.31
N GLY A 241 11.71 -2.20 14.68
CA GLY A 241 11.47 -0.86 14.17
C GLY A 241 11.03 -0.88 12.68
N TYR A 242 10.98 0.31 12.09
CA TYR A 242 10.71 0.45 10.65
C TYR A 242 11.88 -0.11 9.82
N LYS A 243 11.55 -0.82 8.75
CA LYS A 243 12.52 -1.37 7.79
C LYS A 243 12.26 -0.80 6.41
N PRO A 244 13.21 -0.05 5.81
CA PRO A 244 13.03 0.53 4.48
C PRO A 244 13.51 -0.41 3.36
N GLY A 245 12.99 -0.20 2.15
CA GLY A 245 13.51 -0.69 0.88
C GLY A 245 13.94 -2.17 0.85
N PRO A 246 15.16 -2.49 0.39
CA PRO A 246 15.63 -3.87 0.23
C PRO A 246 15.73 -4.65 1.54
N GLU A 247 16.00 -3.98 2.66
CA GLU A 247 16.05 -4.63 3.97
C GLU A 247 14.67 -5.20 4.32
N PHE A 248 13.60 -4.44 4.12
CA PHE A 248 12.24 -4.90 4.34
C PHE A 248 11.89 -6.14 3.52
N VAL A 249 12.30 -6.17 2.24
CA VAL A 249 12.09 -7.35 1.38
C VAL A 249 12.72 -8.60 2.00
N ARG A 250 13.97 -8.51 2.45
CA ARG A 250 14.70 -9.63 3.09
C ARG A 250 14.00 -10.14 4.34
N TRP A 251 13.54 -9.22 5.21
CA TRP A 251 12.81 -9.61 6.41
C TRP A 251 11.51 -10.33 6.06
N LEU A 252 10.77 -9.81 5.08
CA LEU A 252 9.51 -10.41 4.66
C LEU A 252 9.70 -11.80 4.04
N GLN A 253 10.76 -11.97 3.23
CA GLN A 253 11.14 -13.25 2.64
C GLN A 253 11.52 -14.33 3.68
N ALA A 254 11.93 -13.92 4.89
CA ALA A 254 12.34 -14.84 5.94
C ALA A 254 11.17 -15.53 6.64
N PHE A 255 9.95 -14.97 6.61
CA PHE A 255 8.81 -15.50 7.35
C PHE A 255 8.21 -16.76 6.74
N ASP A 256 7.62 -17.60 7.59
CA ASP A 256 6.73 -18.69 7.19
C ASP A 256 5.32 -18.15 7.01
N GLU A 257 4.93 -17.23 7.88
CA GLU A 257 3.58 -16.70 7.96
C GLU A 257 3.59 -15.22 8.34
N VAL A 258 2.63 -14.47 7.81
CA VAL A 258 2.36 -13.09 8.21
C VAL A 258 0.92 -12.96 8.67
N TRP A 259 0.73 -12.33 9.83
CA TRP A 259 -0.58 -11.99 10.37
C TRP A 259 -0.93 -10.53 10.06
N VAL A 260 -2.06 -10.31 9.37
CA VAL A 260 -2.57 -8.98 9.04
C VAL A 260 -3.94 -8.81 9.66
N LEU A 261 -3.96 -8.27 10.88
CA LEU A 261 -5.16 -8.22 11.72
C LEU A 261 -5.96 -6.91 11.59
N GLY A 262 -5.61 -6.08 10.63
CA GLY A 262 -6.36 -4.86 10.32
C GLY A 262 -5.68 -3.99 9.31
N LEU A 263 -6.47 -3.25 8.57
CA LEU A 263 -6.04 -2.24 7.62
C LEU A 263 -6.14 -0.84 8.25
N GLY A 264 -5.30 0.07 7.81
CA GLY A 264 -5.36 1.47 8.23
C GLY A 264 -6.00 2.34 7.15
N ASN A 265 -5.15 3.16 6.54
CA ASN A 265 -5.58 4.14 5.53
C ASN A 265 -5.50 3.62 4.09
N ASP A 266 -4.97 2.42 3.89
CA ASP A 266 -4.84 1.76 2.60
C ASP A 266 -5.51 0.39 2.64
N PHE A 267 -6.65 0.30 1.98
CA PHE A 267 -7.48 -0.90 1.92
C PHE A 267 -7.03 -1.89 0.84
N SER A 268 -5.92 -1.63 0.15
CA SER A 268 -5.34 -2.56 -0.84
C SER A 268 -4.69 -3.80 -0.22
N GLY A 269 -4.41 -3.78 1.09
CA GLY A 269 -3.74 -4.89 1.76
C GLY A 269 -2.29 -5.11 1.33
N ARG A 270 -1.56 -4.04 1.02
CA ARG A 270 -0.24 -4.10 0.38
C ARG A 270 0.76 -5.00 1.12
N ALA A 271 0.92 -4.89 2.43
CA ALA A 271 1.84 -5.74 3.19
C ALA A 271 1.50 -7.24 3.05
N ALA A 272 0.21 -7.58 3.02
CA ALA A 272 -0.24 -8.94 2.75
C ALA A 272 0.12 -9.39 1.32
N ALA A 273 -0.08 -8.54 0.32
CA ALA A 273 0.26 -8.83 -1.07
C ALA A 273 1.78 -9.00 -1.27
N GLN A 274 2.59 -8.17 -0.62
CA GLN A 274 4.06 -8.29 -0.60
C GLN A 274 4.52 -9.59 0.06
N ALA A 275 3.93 -9.95 1.20
CA ALA A 275 4.22 -11.24 1.87
C ALA A 275 3.88 -12.42 0.97
N ARG A 276 2.70 -12.38 0.35
CA ARG A 276 2.27 -13.41 -0.58
C ARG A 276 3.21 -13.55 -1.78
N ALA A 277 3.66 -12.43 -2.36
CA ALA A 277 4.63 -12.42 -3.46
C ALA A 277 5.97 -13.05 -3.05
N CYS A 278 6.40 -12.90 -1.79
CA CYS A 278 7.56 -13.57 -1.22
C CYS A 278 7.35 -15.07 -0.92
N GLY A 279 6.19 -15.63 -1.26
CA GLY A 279 5.89 -17.03 -0.97
C GLY A 279 5.56 -17.29 0.50
N VAL A 280 5.19 -16.27 1.25
CA VAL A 280 4.84 -16.33 2.67
C VAL A 280 3.35 -16.53 2.81
N ARG A 281 2.92 -17.35 3.76
CA ARG A 281 1.52 -17.59 4.10
C ARG A 281 0.93 -16.35 4.76
N VAL A 282 -0.30 -16.01 4.42
CA VAL A 282 -1.00 -14.84 4.97
C VAL A 282 -2.26 -15.26 5.70
N VAL A 283 -2.33 -14.99 6.99
CA VAL A 283 -3.56 -15.11 7.81
C VAL A 283 -4.05 -13.69 8.11
N SER A 284 -5.30 -13.42 7.83
CA SER A 284 -5.84 -12.08 8.00
C SER A 284 -7.29 -12.03 8.43
N VAL A 285 -7.74 -10.84 8.81
CA VAL A 285 -9.16 -10.52 9.01
C VAL A 285 -9.84 -10.22 7.67
N ASP A 286 -11.17 -10.26 7.65
CA ASP A 286 -11.99 -9.88 6.49
C ASP A 286 -12.13 -8.34 6.43
N GLU A 287 -11.10 -7.67 5.92
CA GLU A 287 -11.10 -6.23 5.71
C GLU A 287 -10.50 -5.87 4.34
N GLY A 288 -11.12 -4.92 3.63
CA GLY A 288 -10.60 -4.37 2.38
C GLY A 288 -10.34 -5.44 1.32
N ALA A 289 -9.12 -5.44 0.75
CA ALA A 289 -8.71 -6.41 -0.26
C ALA A 289 -8.13 -7.72 0.33
N LEU A 290 -8.01 -7.84 1.67
CA LEU A 290 -7.43 -9.02 2.31
C LEU A 290 -8.09 -10.34 1.93
N PRO A 291 -9.43 -10.46 1.75
CA PRO A 291 -10.06 -11.70 1.30
C PRO A 291 -9.55 -12.25 -0.03
N ARG A 292 -9.02 -11.39 -0.89
CA ARG A 292 -8.44 -11.78 -2.19
C ARG A 292 -6.98 -12.20 -2.10
N ILE A 293 -6.33 -11.96 -0.95
CA ILE A 293 -4.89 -12.11 -0.75
C ILE A 293 -4.58 -13.23 0.24
N ALA A 294 -5.37 -13.36 1.29
CA ALA A 294 -5.11 -14.23 2.42
C ALA A 294 -5.32 -15.72 2.12
N ASP A 295 -4.52 -16.56 2.77
CA ASP A 295 -4.69 -18.00 2.79
C ASP A 295 -5.80 -18.42 3.75
N ALA A 296 -5.96 -17.68 4.86
CA ALA A 296 -7.06 -17.83 5.80
C ALA A 296 -7.63 -16.48 6.22
N LEU A 297 -8.95 -16.43 6.39
CA LEU A 297 -9.67 -15.33 7.00
C LEU A 297 -10.13 -15.74 8.39
N VAL A 298 -9.87 -14.90 9.38
CA VAL A 298 -10.20 -15.15 10.79
C VAL A 298 -10.92 -13.95 11.41
N ALA A 299 -11.72 -14.20 12.42
CA ALA A 299 -12.11 -13.12 13.34
C ALA A 299 -10.85 -12.54 14.02
N PRO A 300 -10.85 -11.27 14.44
CA PRO A 300 -9.74 -10.71 15.20
C PRO A 300 -9.76 -11.23 16.66
N ASP A 301 -9.61 -12.53 16.78
CA ASP A 301 -9.67 -13.32 18.01
C ASP A 301 -8.43 -14.21 18.11
N PRO A 302 -7.79 -14.32 19.30
CA PRO A 302 -6.57 -15.08 19.46
C PRO A 302 -6.72 -16.58 19.13
N ASP A 303 -7.82 -17.24 19.52
CA ASP A 303 -7.99 -18.68 19.30
C ASP A 303 -8.25 -19.00 17.82
N ALA A 304 -9.05 -18.15 17.15
CA ALA A 304 -9.26 -18.25 15.70
C ALA A 304 -7.95 -18.11 14.93
N LEU A 305 -7.07 -17.20 15.35
CA LEU A 305 -5.78 -16.98 14.74
C LEU A 305 -4.83 -18.16 14.94
N VAL A 306 -4.78 -18.73 16.16
CA VAL A 306 -4.01 -19.94 16.46
C VAL A 306 -4.50 -21.12 15.65
N ALA A 307 -5.80 -21.36 15.59
CA ALA A 307 -6.40 -22.45 14.83
C ALA A 307 -6.05 -22.36 13.33
N ALA A 308 -6.11 -21.16 12.76
CA ALA A 308 -5.72 -20.93 11.36
C ALA A 308 -4.23 -21.19 11.14
N SER A 309 -3.35 -20.71 12.02
CA SER A 309 -1.90 -20.94 11.94
C SER A 309 -1.53 -22.41 11.99
N LEU A 310 -2.28 -23.23 12.71
CA LEU A 310 -2.00 -24.66 12.87
C LEU A 310 -2.57 -25.52 11.73
N SER A 311 -3.64 -25.09 11.06
CA SER A 311 -4.47 -26.00 10.21
C SER A 311 -4.56 -25.59 8.74
N VAL A 312 -4.30 -24.32 8.37
CA VAL A 312 -4.59 -23.83 7.03
C VAL A 312 -3.38 -23.97 6.11
N ALA A 313 -3.55 -24.69 5.00
CA ALA A 313 -2.58 -24.75 3.93
C ALA A 313 -2.55 -23.44 3.13
N ARG A 314 -1.42 -23.18 2.46
CA ARG A 314 -1.30 -22.04 1.53
C ARG A 314 -2.23 -22.25 0.33
N ARG A 315 -2.99 -21.21 -0.03
CA ARG A 315 -3.85 -21.20 -1.23
C ARG A 315 -3.03 -20.80 -2.45
N ASP A 316 -3.35 -21.36 -3.61
CA ASP A 316 -2.81 -20.93 -4.89
C ASP A 316 -3.65 -19.73 -5.40
N LEU A 317 -3.24 -18.52 -4.99
CA LEU A 317 -3.86 -17.28 -5.43
C LEU A 317 -2.86 -16.49 -6.28
N PRO A 318 -3.25 -15.99 -7.45
CA PRO A 318 -2.35 -15.27 -8.32
C PRO A 318 -1.90 -13.94 -7.71
N VAL A 319 -0.64 -13.59 -7.97
CA VAL A 319 -0.11 -12.26 -7.69
C VAL A 319 0.05 -11.54 -9.01
N SER A 320 -0.74 -10.47 -9.22
CA SER A 320 -0.63 -9.68 -10.45
C SER A 320 0.67 -8.88 -10.48
N THR A 321 1.35 -8.88 -11.60
CA THR A 321 2.55 -8.04 -11.80
C THR A 321 2.13 -6.57 -11.99
N PRO A 322 3.04 -5.60 -11.75
CA PRO A 322 2.79 -4.20 -12.04
C PRO A 322 2.36 -3.96 -13.49
N ASP A 323 2.92 -4.69 -14.46
CA ASP A 323 2.59 -4.55 -15.88
C ASP A 323 1.16 -5.06 -16.20
N GLN A 324 0.73 -6.16 -15.59
CA GLN A 324 -0.65 -6.65 -15.73
C GLN A 324 -1.66 -5.65 -15.15
N ILE A 325 -1.35 -5.07 -13.98
CA ILE A 325 -2.19 -4.06 -13.36
C ILE A 325 -2.21 -2.79 -14.23
N ALA A 326 -1.06 -2.35 -14.73
CA ALA A 326 -0.96 -1.19 -15.61
C ALA A 326 -1.76 -1.38 -16.91
N ALA A 327 -1.69 -2.57 -17.52
CA ALA A 327 -2.48 -2.90 -18.71
C ALA A 327 -4.00 -2.78 -18.45
N SER A 328 -4.46 -3.27 -17.29
CA SER A 328 -5.88 -3.15 -16.89
C SER A 328 -6.30 -1.68 -16.68
N VAL A 329 -5.40 -0.86 -16.08
CA VAL A 329 -5.64 0.58 -15.88
C VAL A 329 -5.66 1.32 -17.22
N ILE A 330 -4.77 0.98 -18.16
CA ILE A 330 -4.77 1.53 -19.52
C ILE A 330 -6.07 1.17 -20.25
N ALA A 331 -6.54 -0.06 -20.14
CA ALA A 331 -7.82 -0.46 -20.73
C ALA A 331 -9.02 0.34 -20.16
N LEU A 332 -8.98 0.71 -18.88
CA LEU A 332 -9.95 1.64 -18.31
C LEU A 332 -9.85 3.03 -18.95
N TYR A 333 -8.64 3.57 -19.13
CA TYR A 333 -8.44 4.87 -19.78
C TYR A 333 -8.97 4.88 -21.23
N ASP A 334 -8.68 3.83 -22.00
CA ASP A 334 -9.13 3.72 -23.40
C ASP A 334 -10.66 3.69 -23.50
N ARG A 335 -11.34 2.92 -22.65
CA ARG A 335 -12.80 2.91 -22.58
C ARG A 335 -13.40 4.29 -22.28
N ILE A 336 -12.79 5.03 -21.34
CA ILE A 336 -13.26 6.36 -20.95
C ILE A 336 -13.00 7.39 -22.05
N ARG A 337 -11.95 7.23 -22.84
CA ARG A 337 -11.63 8.14 -23.95
C ARG A 337 -12.50 7.88 -25.17
N ALA A 338 -12.95 6.66 -25.37
CA ALA A 338 -13.81 6.27 -26.50
C ALA A 338 -15.29 6.69 -26.33
N GLY A 339 -15.74 6.86 -25.08
CA GLY A 339 -17.08 7.38 -24.74
C GLY A 339 -17.04 8.86 -24.39
#